data_7fe28d33c7c8f172d464f2105633ddbe
#
_entry.id   7fe28d33c7c8f172d464f2105633ddbe
#
_cell.length_a   1.000
_cell.length_b   1.000
_cell.length_c   1.000
_cell.angle_alpha   90.00
_cell.angle_beta   90.00
_cell.angle_gamma   90.00
#
_symmetry.space_group_name_H-M   'P 1'
#
loop_
_entity.id
_entity.type
_entity.pdbx_description
1 polymer ?
#
loop_
_entity_poly.entity_id
_entity_poly.type
_entity_poly.pdbx_seq_one_letter_code
_entity_poly.pdbx_strand_id
1 'polypeptide(L)'
;MMPVRESVHMTSHLQPLPFHWRRPLVALALLLAVILLAYWHSAWGMAMIWARSDTYAHGFVVPIISLWLVWRQRAVLAPMVPRPGRLAWLLMAGAAALWLAGDLVAVNAATQLALTTLIVLSVPAVLGWRVARALAFPLAFLFFAVPIGDFLLPRLMEWTADFTVMALRASGIPVYREGLQFIIPSGAWSVVEACSGIRYLIASVTVGCLFAYLSYQSTRKRVVFMAVAILVPLVANWVRAYLIVLLGHLSGNTIATGVDHLVYGWLFFGIVIGVMFLIGARWVDPSPQISHVAVAGSRGIENVAYRTPWFVLLLIFSVVLAPHGALAVMDLGTQTRPVQLVEPVIAAPWRATAKPPSNWLPAFEYASDTLDVGLVDGQSQPLGLHVSYYRHQNYQRKLVSSENVLVKSYDPTWARLSTGSFDARIQGLPLRVSSAVLRRHAPGMADAGQRLLVWRFYWVNDAFTASDYAGKIQGALGRISGWGDDGAHIVIYTTLSNAKDSETDASARLQSYLDSQGDALAAALRQTRGRD
;
A
#
# COMPACT_ATOMS: atom_id res chain seq x y z
N MET A 1 -68.71 -6.90 -20.98
CA MET A 1 -67.83 -5.88 -21.60
C MET A 1 -66.58 -5.80 -20.75
N MET A 2 -65.56 -6.58 -21.11
CA MET A 2 -64.24 -6.60 -20.41
C MET A 2 -63.37 -5.48 -21.00
N PRO A 3 -62.62 -4.75 -20.18
CA PRO A 3 -61.65 -3.80 -20.73
C PRO A 3 -60.38 -4.53 -21.18
N VAL A 4 -59.99 -4.23 -22.42
CA VAL A 4 -58.75 -4.68 -23.05
C VAL A 4 -57.56 -4.13 -22.26
N ARG A 5 -56.70 -5.02 -21.73
CA ARG A 5 -55.38 -4.66 -21.23
C ARG A 5 -54.49 -4.33 -22.44
N GLU A 6 -54.23 -3.06 -22.66
CA GLU A 6 -53.12 -2.64 -23.51
C GLU A 6 -51.79 -3.03 -22.87
N SER A 7 -51.16 -4.01 -23.46
CA SER A 7 -49.77 -4.39 -23.17
C SER A 7 -48.84 -3.28 -23.72
N VAL A 8 -48.41 -2.40 -22.84
CA VAL A 8 -47.35 -1.43 -23.19
C VAL A 8 -46.06 -2.24 -23.40
N HIS A 9 -45.78 -2.57 -24.64
CA HIS A 9 -44.49 -3.04 -25.09
C HIS A 9 -43.45 -1.94 -24.81
N MET A 10 -42.68 -2.09 -23.73
CA MET A 10 -41.54 -1.25 -23.40
C MET A 10 -40.38 -1.64 -24.30
N THR A 11 -40.45 -1.29 -25.59
CA THR A 11 -39.29 -1.32 -26.47
C THR A 11 -38.36 -0.20 -26.06
N SER A 12 -37.32 -0.56 -25.25
CA SER A 12 -36.22 0.32 -24.96
C SER A 12 -35.38 0.50 -26.23
N HIS A 13 -35.86 1.31 -27.17
CA HIS A 13 -35.03 1.77 -28.26
C HIS A 13 -33.82 2.51 -27.68
N LEU A 14 -32.63 1.98 -27.89
CA LEU A 14 -31.37 2.66 -27.68
C LEU A 14 -31.41 3.96 -28.51
N GLN A 15 -31.84 5.06 -27.88
CA GLN A 15 -31.80 6.35 -28.58
C GLN A 15 -30.33 6.64 -28.89
N PRO A 16 -29.99 6.91 -30.15
CA PRO A 16 -28.63 7.24 -30.53
C PRO A 16 -28.17 8.47 -29.73
N LEU A 17 -26.90 8.43 -29.27
CA LEU A 17 -26.32 9.56 -28.55
C LEU A 17 -26.49 10.86 -29.34
N PRO A 18 -26.96 11.95 -28.71
CA PRO A 18 -27.12 13.23 -29.36
C PRO A 18 -25.83 13.66 -30.07
N PHE A 19 -25.94 14.24 -31.26
CA PHE A 19 -24.77 14.56 -32.10
C PHE A 19 -23.72 15.42 -31.42
N HIS A 20 -24.10 16.29 -30.45
CA HIS A 20 -23.23 17.15 -29.70
C HIS A 20 -22.31 16.40 -28.72
N TRP A 21 -22.59 15.13 -28.37
CA TRP A 21 -21.76 14.30 -27.51
C TRP A 21 -20.62 13.57 -28.24
N ARG A 22 -20.75 13.34 -29.56
CA ARG A 22 -19.77 12.52 -30.31
C ARG A 22 -18.34 13.04 -30.20
N ARG A 23 -18.13 14.33 -30.51
CA ARG A 23 -16.78 14.94 -30.46
C ARG A 23 -16.19 14.97 -29.05
N PRO A 24 -16.91 15.43 -28.01
CA PRO A 24 -16.40 15.37 -26.62
C PRO A 24 -16.08 13.95 -26.13
N LEU A 25 -16.87 12.95 -26.50
CA LEU A 25 -16.60 11.56 -26.12
C LEU A 25 -15.36 11.00 -26.83
N VAL A 26 -15.16 11.32 -28.11
CA VAL A 26 -13.92 10.95 -28.82
C VAL A 26 -12.71 11.62 -28.16
N ALA A 27 -12.80 12.91 -27.83
CA ALA A 27 -11.73 13.63 -27.14
C ALA A 27 -11.42 13.02 -25.77
N LEU A 28 -12.45 12.65 -25.00
CA LEU A 28 -12.28 11.96 -23.72
C LEU A 28 -11.63 10.58 -23.90
N ALA A 29 -12.10 9.81 -24.88
CA ALA A 29 -11.53 8.47 -25.16
C ALA A 29 -10.04 8.56 -25.55
N LEU A 30 -9.69 9.54 -26.41
CA LEU A 30 -8.29 9.78 -26.77
C LEU A 30 -7.44 10.20 -25.57
N LEU A 31 -7.95 11.09 -24.72
CA LEU A 31 -7.24 11.52 -23.53
C LEU A 31 -7.04 10.35 -22.55
N LEU A 32 -8.05 9.54 -22.31
CA LEU A 32 -7.94 8.34 -21.46
C LEU A 32 -6.95 7.33 -22.04
N ALA A 33 -6.97 7.12 -23.37
CA ALA A 33 -6.00 6.25 -24.03
C ALA A 33 -4.56 6.76 -23.84
N VAL A 34 -4.32 8.06 -24.01
CA VAL A 34 -2.99 8.66 -23.77
C VAL A 34 -2.58 8.54 -22.31
N ILE A 35 -3.47 8.80 -21.35
CA ILE A 35 -3.19 8.60 -19.92
C ILE A 35 -2.82 7.14 -19.66
N LEU A 36 -3.61 6.17 -20.11
CA LEU A 36 -3.34 4.76 -19.85
C LEU A 36 -2.05 4.27 -20.52
N LEU A 37 -1.72 4.78 -21.71
CA LEU A 37 -0.48 4.44 -22.40
C LEU A 37 0.74 5.10 -21.74
N ALA A 38 0.67 6.38 -21.42
CA ALA A 38 1.77 7.10 -20.79
C ALA A 38 2.06 6.54 -19.38
N TYR A 39 1.03 6.25 -18.60
CA TYR A 39 1.12 5.76 -17.23
C TYR A 39 0.96 4.22 -17.14
N TRP A 40 1.29 3.49 -18.21
CA TRP A 40 1.10 2.05 -18.34
C TRP A 40 1.70 1.26 -17.17
N HIS A 41 2.92 1.61 -16.74
CA HIS A 41 3.58 0.91 -15.64
C HIS A 41 2.80 1.02 -14.33
N SER A 42 2.23 2.20 -14.03
CA SER A 42 1.40 2.39 -12.84
C SER A 42 0.07 1.64 -12.95
N ALA A 43 -0.57 1.66 -14.12
CA ALA A 43 -1.81 0.93 -14.38
C ALA A 43 -1.59 -0.59 -14.28
N TRP A 44 -0.53 -1.11 -14.89
CA TRP A 44 -0.18 -2.52 -14.83
C TRP A 44 0.19 -2.95 -13.42
N GLY A 45 1.03 -2.15 -12.72
CA GLY A 45 1.37 -2.41 -11.32
C GLY A 45 0.14 -2.50 -10.42
N MET A 46 -0.85 -1.61 -10.63
CA MET A 46 -2.13 -1.66 -9.92
C MET A 46 -2.91 -2.95 -10.24
N ALA A 47 -3.02 -3.33 -11.52
CA ALA A 47 -3.68 -4.55 -11.96
C ALA A 47 -3.01 -5.81 -11.38
N MET A 48 -1.66 -5.83 -11.31
CA MET A 48 -0.92 -6.94 -10.70
C MET A 48 -1.15 -7.05 -9.19
N ILE A 49 -1.33 -5.92 -8.48
CA ILE A 49 -1.74 -5.94 -7.05
C ILE A 49 -3.13 -6.55 -6.93
N TRP A 50 -4.10 -6.16 -7.77
CA TRP A 50 -5.44 -6.76 -7.76
C TRP A 50 -5.42 -8.27 -8.02
N ALA A 51 -4.50 -8.74 -8.90
CA ALA A 51 -4.41 -10.16 -9.25
C ALA A 51 -3.75 -11.02 -8.16
N ARG A 52 -2.83 -10.44 -7.36
CA ARG A 52 -2.03 -11.18 -6.38
C ARG A 52 -2.53 -11.05 -4.95
N SER A 53 -3.27 -9.98 -4.65
CA SER A 53 -3.71 -9.66 -3.29
C SER A 53 -5.19 -9.90 -3.12
N ASP A 54 -5.55 -10.84 -2.25
CA ASP A 54 -6.95 -11.08 -1.85
C ASP A 54 -7.62 -9.81 -1.29
N THR A 55 -6.84 -8.91 -0.70
CA THR A 55 -7.32 -7.66 -0.12
C THR A 55 -7.83 -6.69 -1.19
N TYR A 56 -7.17 -6.66 -2.36
CA TYR A 56 -7.42 -5.67 -3.41
C TYR A 56 -8.06 -6.25 -4.68
N ALA A 57 -8.43 -7.54 -4.70
CA ALA A 57 -9.05 -8.20 -5.85
C ALA A 57 -10.34 -7.52 -6.35
N HIS A 58 -11.07 -6.83 -5.45
CA HIS A 58 -12.24 -6.02 -5.81
C HIS A 58 -11.91 -4.88 -6.79
N GLY A 59 -10.65 -4.48 -6.90
CA GLY A 59 -10.17 -3.46 -7.84
C GLY A 59 -10.53 -3.75 -9.29
N PHE A 60 -10.63 -5.03 -9.71
CA PHE A 60 -11.11 -5.40 -11.05
C PHE A 60 -12.58 -5.05 -11.29
N VAL A 61 -13.40 -5.12 -10.26
CA VAL A 61 -14.86 -4.92 -10.39
C VAL A 61 -15.24 -3.44 -10.30
N VAL A 62 -14.45 -2.63 -9.60
CA VAL A 62 -14.73 -1.21 -9.37
C VAL A 62 -14.87 -0.40 -10.68
N PRO A 63 -13.96 -0.49 -11.68
CA PRO A 63 -14.13 0.21 -12.95
C PRO A 63 -15.39 -0.22 -13.71
N ILE A 64 -15.71 -1.51 -13.67
CA ILE A 64 -16.91 -2.08 -14.34
C ILE A 64 -18.17 -1.50 -13.69
N ILE A 65 -18.24 -1.48 -12.36
CA ILE A 65 -19.37 -0.88 -11.64
C ILE A 65 -19.46 0.61 -11.92
N SER A 66 -18.33 1.34 -11.93
CA SER A 66 -18.33 2.77 -12.26
C SER A 66 -18.89 3.03 -13.66
N LEU A 67 -18.48 2.26 -14.66
CA LEU A 67 -19.00 2.37 -16.02
C LEU A 67 -20.50 2.04 -16.08
N TRP A 68 -20.95 1.02 -15.36
CA TRP A 68 -22.37 0.69 -15.25
C TRP A 68 -23.18 1.83 -14.61
N LEU A 69 -22.65 2.45 -13.56
CA LEU A 69 -23.28 3.61 -12.91
C LEU A 69 -23.36 4.82 -13.84
N VAL A 70 -22.31 5.09 -14.63
CA VAL A 70 -22.31 6.12 -15.68
C VAL A 70 -23.39 5.81 -16.71
N TRP A 71 -23.46 4.57 -17.21
CA TRP A 71 -24.46 4.14 -18.17
C TRP A 71 -25.88 4.28 -17.61
N ARG A 72 -26.10 3.97 -16.35
CA ARG A 72 -27.40 4.15 -15.67
C ARG A 72 -27.86 5.60 -15.67
N GLN A 73 -26.95 6.55 -15.65
CA GLN A 73 -27.25 8.00 -15.63
C GLN A 73 -27.40 8.62 -17.04
N ARG A 74 -27.33 7.82 -18.11
CA ARG A 74 -27.36 8.31 -19.50
C ARG A 74 -28.55 9.22 -19.84
N ALA A 75 -29.72 8.97 -19.27
CA ALA A 75 -30.91 9.78 -19.48
C ALA A 75 -30.78 11.20 -18.89
N VAL A 76 -30.11 11.32 -17.74
CA VAL A 76 -29.81 12.61 -17.09
C VAL A 76 -28.70 13.36 -17.85
N LEU A 77 -27.77 12.65 -18.44
CA LEU A 77 -26.61 13.22 -19.14
C LEU A 77 -27.00 13.70 -20.57
N ALA A 78 -27.90 12.99 -21.26
CA ALA A 78 -28.22 13.25 -22.65
C ALA A 78 -28.58 14.72 -22.98
N PRO A 79 -29.38 15.45 -22.16
CA PRO A 79 -29.69 16.85 -22.41
C PRO A 79 -28.58 17.83 -22.05
N MET A 80 -27.52 17.37 -21.37
CA MET A 80 -26.44 18.26 -20.95
C MET A 80 -25.51 18.60 -22.12
N VAL A 81 -25.07 19.85 -22.18
CA VAL A 81 -24.09 20.30 -23.16
C VAL A 81 -22.71 20.29 -22.53
N PRO A 82 -21.78 19.42 -23.00
CA PRO A 82 -20.40 19.38 -22.48
C PRO A 82 -19.69 20.72 -22.68
N ARG A 83 -19.01 21.22 -21.64
CA ARG A 83 -18.18 22.44 -21.68
C ARG A 83 -16.91 22.22 -20.84
N PRO A 84 -15.69 22.30 -21.39
CA PRO A 84 -14.47 22.05 -20.65
C PRO A 84 -14.31 22.94 -19.41
N GLY A 85 -13.87 22.32 -18.34
CA GLY A 85 -13.61 23.00 -17.07
C GLY A 85 -12.14 23.39 -16.95
N ARG A 86 -11.80 24.69 -17.04
CA ARG A 86 -10.40 25.17 -16.96
C ARG A 86 -9.71 24.78 -15.66
N LEU A 87 -10.41 24.83 -14.52
CA LEU A 87 -9.86 24.42 -13.21
C LEU A 87 -9.42 22.95 -13.22
N ALA A 88 -10.11 22.08 -14.01
CA ALA A 88 -9.73 20.67 -14.08
C ALA A 88 -8.34 20.49 -14.70
N TRP A 89 -7.90 21.37 -15.60
CA TRP A 89 -6.57 21.30 -16.20
C TRP A 89 -5.48 21.59 -15.18
N LEU A 90 -5.70 22.59 -14.31
CA LEU A 90 -4.79 22.90 -13.21
C LEU A 90 -4.71 21.73 -12.21
N LEU A 91 -5.86 21.13 -11.88
CA LEU A 91 -5.90 19.95 -10.99
C LEU A 91 -5.22 18.74 -11.63
N MET A 92 -5.35 18.55 -12.96
CA MET A 92 -4.60 17.51 -13.69
C MET A 92 -3.09 17.76 -13.64
N ALA A 93 -2.65 19.01 -13.74
CA ALA A 93 -1.23 19.34 -13.55
C ALA A 93 -0.75 18.98 -12.14
N GLY A 94 -1.55 19.26 -11.11
CA GLY A 94 -1.28 18.84 -9.74
C GLY A 94 -1.22 17.32 -9.59
N ALA A 95 -2.13 16.58 -10.22
CA ALA A 95 -2.12 15.11 -10.22
C ALA A 95 -0.90 14.54 -10.97
N ALA A 96 -0.51 15.14 -12.09
CA ALA A 96 0.69 14.78 -12.85
C ALA A 96 1.97 15.04 -12.02
N ALA A 97 2.02 16.17 -11.30
CA ALA A 97 3.12 16.47 -10.37
C ALA A 97 3.15 15.50 -9.17
N LEU A 98 1.99 15.12 -8.64
CA LEU A 98 1.90 14.09 -7.59
C LEU A 98 2.43 12.75 -8.10
N TRP A 99 2.10 12.38 -9.35
CA TRP A 99 2.63 11.16 -9.94
C TRP A 99 4.15 11.21 -10.05
N LEU A 100 4.72 12.31 -10.55
CA LEU A 100 6.17 12.49 -10.64
C LEU A 100 6.83 12.40 -9.26
N ALA A 101 6.29 13.09 -8.26
CA ALA A 101 6.80 13.01 -6.90
C ALA A 101 6.72 11.58 -6.34
N GLY A 102 5.60 10.87 -6.58
CA GLY A 102 5.42 9.47 -6.19
C GLY A 102 6.40 8.52 -6.86
N ASP A 103 6.70 8.74 -8.14
CA ASP A 103 7.69 7.96 -8.89
C ASP A 103 9.10 8.18 -8.36
N LEU A 104 9.49 9.45 -8.14
CA LEU A 104 10.81 9.83 -7.61
C LEU A 104 11.09 9.21 -6.23
N VAL A 105 10.07 9.08 -5.37
CA VAL A 105 10.20 8.45 -4.04
C VAL A 105 9.80 6.97 -4.04
N ALA A 106 9.55 6.39 -5.22
CA ALA A 106 9.13 5.00 -5.42
C ALA A 106 7.93 4.58 -4.54
N VAL A 107 6.90 5.44 -4.41
CA VAL A 107 5.67 5.19 -3.66
C VAL A 107 4.53 4.82 -4.60
N ASN A 108 4.25 3.52 -4.77
CA ASN A 108 3.21 3.01 -5.66
C ASN A 108 1.82 3.59 -5.36
N ALA A 109 1.44 3.70 -4.09
CA ALA A 109 0.14 4.26 -3.71
C ALA A 109 -0.06 5.69 -4.22
N ALA A 110 1.00 6.53 -4.21
CA ALA A 110 0.93 7.90 -4.72
C ALA A 110 0.79 7.93 -6.25
N THR A 111 1.56 7.11 -6.98
CA THR A 111 1.48 7.05 -8.44
C THR A 111 0.15 6.49 -8.93
N GLN A 112 -0.39 5.47 -8.26
CA GLN A 112 -1.68 4.87 -8.56
C GLN A 112 -2.85 5.80 -8.22
N LEU A 113 -2.78 6.51 -7.10
CA LEU A 113 -3.74 7.55 -6.73
C LEU A 113 -3.73 8.69 -7.75
N ALA A 114 -2.55 9.14 -8.17
CA ALA A 114 -2.40 10.18 -9.17
C ALA A 114 -2.97 9.75 -10.53
N LEU A 115 -2.70 8.53 -10.99
CA LEU A 115 -3.29 7.95 -12.20
C LEU A 115 -4.82 7.94 -12.15
N THR A 116 -5.39 7.43 -11.05
CA THR A 116 -6.85 7.42 -10.87
C THR A 116 -7.42 8.83 -10.85
N THR A 117 -6.71 9.77 -10.22
CA THR A 117 -7.09 11.19 -10.20
C THR A 117 -7.06 11.80 -11.60
N LEU A 118 -6.05 11.49 -12.44
CA LEU A 118 -5.97 11.94 -13.84
C LEU A 118 -7.16 11.39 -14.65
N ILE A 119 -7.51 10.10 -14.47
CA ILE A 119 -8.67 9.49 -15.11
C ILE A 119 -9.98 10.20 -14.69
N VAL A 120 -10.17 10.44 -13.41
CA VAL A 120 -11.35 11.13 -12.86
C VAL A 120 -11.43 12.56 -13.38
N LEU A 121 -10.32 13.31 -13.34
CA LEU A 121 -10.25 14.70 -13.77
C LEU A 121 -10.35 14.88 -15.30
N SER A 122 -10.09 13.84 -16.11
CA SER A 122 -10.31 13.86 -17.55
C SER A 122 -11.78 14.19 -17.90
N VAL A 123 -12.71 13.74 -17.07
CA VAL A 123 -14.14 14.00 -17.27
C VAL A 123 -14.49 15.49 -17.15
N PRO A 124 -14.21 16.21 -16.04
CA PRO A 124 -14.47 17.65 -15.99
C PRO A 124 -13.55 18.45 -16.93
N ALA A 125 -12.37 17.95 -17.27
CA ALA A 125 -11.46 18.62 -18.20
C ALA A 125 -12.04 18.69 -19.62
N VAL A 126 -12.74 17.65 -20.06
CA VAL A 126 -13.31 17.54 -21.41
C VAL A 126 -14.83 17.82 -21.43
N LEU A 127 -15.57 17.23 -20.49
CA LEU A 127 -17.03 17.30 -20.46
C LEU A 127 -17.58 18.42 -19.54
N GLY A 128 -16.75 18.92 -18.62
CA GLY A 128 -17.06 20.03 -17.72
C GLY A 128 -17.66 19.62 -16.38
N TRP A 129 -17.66 20.58 -15.46
CA TRP A 129 -18.05 20.37 -14.07
C TRP A 129 -19.51 20.00 -13.86
N ARG A 130 -20.43 20.40 -14.76
CA ARG A 130 -21.84 20.02 -14.67
C ARG A 130 -22.00 18.52 -14.87
N VAL A 131 -21.33 17.95 -15.88
CA VAL A 131 -21.32 16.52 -16.16
C VAL A 131 -20.61 15.76 -15.04
N ALA A 132 -19.44 16.27 -14.60
CA ALA A 132 -18.70 15.67 -13.50
C ALA A 132 -19.49 15.62 -12.18
N ARG A 133 -20.27 16.66 -11.86
CA ARG A 133 -21.16 16.65 -10.67
C ARG A 133 -22.28 15.63 -10.81
N ALA A 134 -22.88 15.48 -11.97
CA ALA A 134 -23.86 14.42 -12.21
C ALA A 134 -23.24 13.03 -12.04
N LEU A 135 -21.97 12.87 -12.40
CA LEU A 135 -21.21 11.64 -12.28
C LEU A 135 -20.34 11.59 -10.99
N ALA A 136 -20.60 12.45 -9.99
CA ALA A 136 -19.72 12.57 -8.84
C ALA A 136 -19.48 11.24 -8.11
N PHE A 137 -20.54 10.46 -7.89
CA PHE A 137 -20.40 9.17 -7.23
C PHE A 137 -19.66 8.12 -8.08
N PRO A 138 -20.03 7.84 -9.36
CA PRO A 138 -19.27 6.93 -10.21
C PRO A 138 -17.77 7.28 -10.30
N LEU A 139 -17.45 8.57 -10.39
CA LEU A 139 -16.08 9.04 -10.46
C LEU A 139 -15.35 8.87 -9.13
N ALA A 140 -15.99 9.21 -8.00
CA ALA A 140 -15.42 9.00 -6.68
C ALA A 140 -15.26 7.51 -6.36
N PHE A 141 -16.16 6.66 -6.84
CA PHE A 141 -16.10 5.22 -6.63
C PHE A 141 -14.86 4.57 -7.25
N LEU A 142 -14.29 5.15 -8.32
CA LEU A 142 -13.04 4.67 -8.92
C LEU A 142 -11.87 4.67 -7.95
N PHE A 143 -11.86 5.52 -6.93
CA PHE A 143 -10.79 5.54 -5.94
C PHE A 143 -10.72 4.27 -5.08
N PHE A 144 -11.79 3.50 -4.99
CA PHE A 144 -11.75 2.18 -4.35
C PHE A 144 -10.93 1.14 -5.13
N ALA A 145 -10.59 1.41 -6.39
CA ALA A 145 -9.67 0.57 -7.16
C ALA A 145 -8.20 0.78 -6.76
N VAL A 146 -7.87 1.91 -6.11
CA VAL A 146 -6.50 2.23 -5.69
C VAL A 146 -6.13 1.39 -4.47
N PRO A 147 -5.08 0.56 -4.52
CA PRO A 147 -4.66 -0.27 -3.40
C PRO A 147 -3.97 0.57 -2.31
N ILE A 148 -4.79 1.20 -1.48
CA ILE A 148 -4.36 1.99 -0.32
C ILE A 148 -5.02 1.40 0.92
N GLY A 149 -4.22 1.08 1.94
CA GLY A 149 -4.75 0.54 3.19
C GLY A 149 -3.69 -0.11 4.07
N ASP A 150 -2.58 -0.54 3.50
CA ASP A 150 -1.52 -1.27 4.21
C ASP A 150 -0.95 -0.49 5.41
N PHE A 151 -1.02 0.84 5.37
CA PHE A 151 -0.63 1.68 6.51
C PHE A 151 -1.48 1.48 7.77
N LEU A 152 -2.70 0.94 7.62
CA LEU A 152 -3.57 0.59 8.75
C LEU A 152 -3.22 -0.77 9.37
N LEU A 153 -2.51 -1.62 8.61
CA LEU A 153 -2.26 -3.01 8.96
C LEU A 153 -1.62 -3.18 10.35
N PRO A 154 -0.52 -2.47 10.72
CA PRO A 154 0.09 -2.62 12.04
C PRO A 154 -0.90 -2.31 13.17
N ARG A 155 -1.69 -1.25 13.00
CA ARG A 155 -2.65 -0.81 14.01
C ARG A 155 -3.83 -1.78 14.15
N LEU A 156 -4.32 -2.31 13.04
CA LEU A 156 -5.38 -3.32 13.06
C LEU A 156 -4.92 -4.63 13.71
N MET A 157 -3.67 -5.02 13.49
CA MET A 157 -3.07 -6.19 14.16
C MET A 157 -2.95 -5.96 15.67
N GLU A 158 -2.49 -4.77 16.10
CA GLU A 158 -2.43 -4.40 17.52
C GLU A 158 -3.81 -4.46 18.18
N TRP A 159 -4.82 -3.79 17.60
CA TRP A 159 -6.18 -3.82 18.13
C TRP A 159 -6.77 -5.22 18.21
N THR A 160 -6.45 -6.08 17.22
CA THR A 160 -6.88 -7.49 17.24
C THR A 160 -6.21 -8.24 18.39
N ALA A 161 -4.90 -8.04 18.61
CA ALA A 161 -4.19 -8.64 19.72
C ALA A 161 -4.72 -8.14 21.09
N ASP A 162 -4.94 -6.80 21.21
CA ASP A 162 -5.48 -6.18 22.44
C ASP A 162 -6.83 -6.78 22.81
N PHE A 163 -7.76 -6.82 21.86
CA PHE A 163 -9.09 -7.39 22.09
C PHE A 163 -9.02 -8.89 22.42
N THR A 164 -8.24 -9.67 21.67
CA THR A 164 -8.12 -11.13 21.88
C THR A 164 -7.58 -11.42 23.27
N VAL A 165 -6.52 -10.74 23.70
CA VAL A 165 -5.94 -10.91 25.05
C VAL A 165 -6.92 -10.50 26.14
N MET A 166 -7.61 -9.36 25.96
CA MET A 166 -8.63 -8.89 26.90
C MET A 166 -9.77 -9.91 27.04
N ALA A 167 -10.28 -10.42 25.92
CA ALA A 167 -11.37 -11.38 25.91
C ALA A 167 -10.98 -12.73 26.52
N LEU A 168 -9.75 -13.24 26.24
CA LEU A 168 -9.23 -14.47 26.84
C LEU A 168 -9.08 -14.33 28.36
N ARG A 169 -8.55 -13.19 28.85
CA ARG A 169 -8.45 -12.93 30.29
C ARG A 169 -9.83 -12.86 30.95
N ALA A 170 -10.81 -12.22 30.28
CA ALA A 170 -12.19 -12.18 30.76
C ALA A 170 -12.84 -13.58 30.81
N SER A 171 -12.38 -14.51 29.98
CA SER A 171 -12.79 -15.92 30.01
C SER A 171 -12.01 -16.77 31.02
N GLY A 172 -11.17 -16.17 31.88
CA GLY A 172 -10.41 -16.86 32.93
C GLY A 172 -9.13 -17.54 32.42
N ILE A 173 -8.72 -17.32 31.16
CA ILE A 173 -7.51 -17.92 30.61
C ILE A 173 -6.31 -16.99 30.89
N PRO A 174 -5.24 -17.45 31.60
CA PRO A 174 -4.07 -16.65 31.82
C PRO A 174 -3.31 -16.44 30.52
N VAL A 175 -2.96 -15.17 30.22
CA VAL A 175 -2.27 -14.77 28.98
C VAL A 175 -1.05 -13.96 29.31
N TYR A 176 0.12 -14.41 28.85
CA TYR A 176 1.34 -13.61 28.77
C TYR A 176 1.48 -13.07 27.35
N ARG A 177 1.67 -11.77 27.20
CA ARG A 177 1.74 -11.13 25.89
C ARG A 177 3.06 -10.38 25.71
N GLU A 178 3.65 -10.52 24.53
CA GLU A 178 4.82 -9.80 24.08
C GLU A 178 4.58 -9.30 22.63
N GLY A 179 4.23 -8.04 22.47
CA GLY A 179 3.86 -7.45 21.17
C GLY A 179 2.62 -8.08 20.55
N LEU A 180 2.79 -8.68 19.36
CA LEU A 180 1.73 -9.40 18.64
C LEU A 180 1.70 -10.90 18.97
N GLN A 181 2.65 -11.38 19.77
CA GLN A 181 2.68 -12.75 20.25
C GLN A 181 2.08 -12.83 21.64
N PHE A 182 1.41 -13.94 21.95
CA PHE A 182 0.91 -14.23 23.28
C PHE A 182 0.94 -15.72 23.56
N ILE A 183 1.14 -16.06 24.82
CA ILE A 183 1.26 -17.42 25.31
C ILE A 183 0.11 -17.68 26.26
N ILE A 184 -0.60 -18.78 26.05
CA ILE A 184 -1.64 -19.31 26.92
C ILE A 184 -1.27 -20.76 27.31
N PRO A 185 -1.91 -21.40 28.29
CA PRO A 185 -1.54 -22.74 28.73
C PRO A 185 -1.54 -23.81 27.63
N SER A 186 -2.32 -23.64 26.54
CA SER A 186 -2.36 -24.56 25.40
C SER A 186 -1.28 -24.31 24.34
N GLY A 187 -0.51 -23.21 24.43
CA GLY A 187 0.55 -22.92 23.46
C GLY A 187 0.76 -21.45 23.15
N ALA A 188 1.67 -21.19 22.21
CA ALA A 188 2.00 -19.85 21.73
C ALA A 188 1.19 -19.49 20.48
N TRP A 189 0.70 -18.26 20.44
CA TRP A 189 -0.12 -17.70 19.37
C TRP A 189 0.46 -16.38 18.88
N SER A 190 0.20 -16.05 17.61
CA SER A 190 0.64 -14.80 17.01
C SER A 190 -0.44 -14.21 16.12
N VAL A 191 -0.63 -12.87 16.21
CA VAL A 191 -1.49 -12.16 15.28
C VAL A 191 -0.69 -11.85 14.02
N VAL A 192 -1.01 -12.54 12.94
CA VAL A 192 -0.40 -12.35 11.62
C VAL A 192 -1.27 -11.41 10.75
N GLU A 193 -0.74 -10.95 9.64
CA GLU A 193 -1.43 -10.06 8.70
C GLU A 193 -2.83 -10.58 8.29
N ALA A 194 -2.96 -11.88 8.02
CA ALA A 194 -4.24 -12.51 7.68
C ALA A 194 -5.32 -12.36 8.77
N CYS A 195 -4.91 -12.12 10.03
CA CYS A 195 -5.80 -11.91 11.16
C CYS A 195 -6.14 -10.44 11.43
N SER A 196 -5.58 -9.50 10.66
CA SER A 196 -5.84 -8.05 10.83
C SER A 196 -7.27 -7.63 10.50
N GLY A 197 -7.95 -8.39 9.63
CA GLY A 197 -9.30 -8.09 9.13
C GLY A 197 -9.35 -7.03 8.03
N ILE A 198 -8.22 -6.50 7.58
CA ILE A 198 -8.15 -5.41 6.59
C ILE A 198 -8.88 -5.74 5.28
N ARG A 199 -8.76 -6.98 4.77
CA ARG A 199 -9.44 -7.41 3.53
C ARG A 199 -10.95 -7.29 3.63
N TYR A 200 -11.52 -7.67 4.76
CA TYR A 200 -12.97 -7.63 5.01
C TYR A 200 -13.45 -6.19 5.26
N LEU A 201 -12.63 -5.38 5.91
CA LEU A 201 -12.91 -3.95 6.11
C LEU A 201 -12.99 -3.23 4.75
N ILE A 202 -11.99 -3.37 3.89
CA ILE A 202 -11.94 -2.69 2.59
C ILE A 202 -13.09 -3.17 1.70
N ALA A 203 -13.36 -4.49 1.63
CA ALA A 203 -14.48 -5.04 0.88
C ALA A 203 -15.82 -4.52 1.40
N SER A 204 -16.03 -4.52 2.72
CA SER A 204 -17.27 -4.02 3.34
C SER A 204 -17.50 -2.55 3.08
N VAL A 205 -16.46 -1.72 3.18
CA VAL A 205 -16.53 -0.27 2.90
C VAL A 205 -16.85 -0.02 1.42
N THR A 206 -16.22 -0.75 0.50
CA THR A 206 -16.45 -0.61 -0.93
C THR A 206 -17.89 -0.98 -1.31
N VAL A 207 -18.34 -2.18 -0.91
CA VAL A 207 -19.71 -2.64 -1.23
C VAL A 207 -20.75 -1.87 -0.43
N GLY A 208 -20.43 -1.49 0.82
CA GLY A 208 -21.28 -0.66 1.67
C GLY A 208 -21.51 0.74 1.09
N CYS A 209 -20.46 1.36 0.52
CA CYS A 209 -20.55 2.65 -0.16
C CYS A 209 -21.47 2.57 -1.38
N LEU A 210 -21.32 1.53 -2.20
CA LEU A 210 -22.19 1.28 -3.35
C LEU A 210 -23.65 1.05 -2.93
N PHE A 211 -23.86 0.21 -1.92
CA PHE A 211 -25.19 -0.07 -1.39
C PHE A 211 -25.87 1.20 -0.83
N ALA A 212 -25.15 1.97 -0.01
CA ALA A 212 -25.67 3.21 0.56
C ALA A 212 -26.05 4.23 -0.52
N TYR A 213 -25.27 4.31 -1.61
CA TYR A 213 -25.59 5.17 -2.74
C TYR A 213 -26.84 4.72 -3.49
N LEU A 214 -26.97 3.40 -3.75
CA LEU A 214 -28.09 2.86 -4.53
C LEU A 214 -29.41 2.79 -3.74
N SER A 215 -29.34 2.60 -2.41
CA SER A 215 -30.49 2.26 -1.58
C SER A 215 -31.04 3.42 -0.76
N TYR A 216 -30.21 4.42 -0.42
CA TYR A 216 -30.63 5.51 0.43
C TYR A 216 -30.61 6.87 -0.28
N GLN A 217 -31.66 7.67 -0.07
CA GLN A 217 -31.76 9.06 -0.53
C GLN A 217 -31.17 10.04 0.52
N SER A 218 -31.40 9.74 1.81
CA SER A 218 -30.96 10.58 2.91
C SER A 218 -29.46 10.45 3.15
N THR A 219 -28.74 11.58 3.18
CA THR A 219 -27.32 11.63 3.55
C THR A 219 -27.06 11.04 4.96
N ARG A 220 -28.00 11.29 5.90
CA ARG A 220 -27.89 10.73 7.26
C ARG A 220 -27.89 9.21 7.24
N LYS A 221 -28.80 8.57 6.49
CA LYS A 221 -28.83 7.11 6.36
C LYS A 221 -27.55 6.57 5.71
N ARG A 222 -27.05 7.26 4.69
CA ARG A 222 -25.77 6.91 4.03
C ARG A 222 -24.61 6.92 5.01
N VAL A 223 -24.48 8.00 5.81
CA VAL A 223 -23.39 8.13 6.79
C VAL A 223 -23.51 7.07 7.89
N VAL A 224 -24.70 6.83 8.43
CA VAL A 224 -24.93 5.79 9.44
C VAL A 224 -24.58 4.42 8.90
N PHE A 225 -25.02 4.08 7.67
CA PHE A 225 -24.72 2.80 7.07
C PHE A 225 -23.21 2.63 6.79
N MET A 226 -22.52 3.71 6.38
CA MET A 226 -21.06 3.68 6.21
C MET A 226 -20.33 3.45 7.54
N ALA A 227 -20.80 4.08 8.63
CA ALA A 227 -20.23 3.81 9.98
C ALA A 227 -20.42 2.34 10.36
N VAL A 228 -21.59 1.77 10.11
CA VAL A 228 -21.86 0.34 10.33
C VAL A 228 -20.97 -0.54 9.44
N ALA A 229 -20.80 -0.20 8.15
CA ALA A 229 -19.95 -0.93 7.21
C ALA A 229 -18.45 -0.91 7.59
N ILE A 230 -18.02 0.04 8.42
CA ILE A 230 -16.68 0.09 9.01
C ILE A 230 -16.63 -0.70 10.32
N LEU A 231 -17.56 -0.47 11.23
CA LEU A 231 -17.51 -1.01 12.59
C LEU A 231 -17.79 -2.52 12.63
N VAL A 232 -18.76 -2.99 11.85
CA VAL A 232 -19.17 -4.40 11.86
C VAL A 232 -18.02 -5.35 11.50
N PRO A 233 -17.27 -5.17 10.39
CA PRO A 233 -16.18 -6.06 10.07
C PRO A 233 -15.01 -5.98 11.07
N LEU A 234 -14.76 -4.82 11.69
CA LEU A 234 -13.74 -4.67 12.75
C LEU A 234 -14.09 -5.51 13.96
N VAL A 235 -15.30 -5.33 14.50
CA VAL A 235 -15.78 -6.08 15.67
C VAL A 235 -15.85 -7.58 15.35
N ALA A 236 -16.38 -7.93 14.17
CA ALA A 236 -16.46 -9.32 13.74
C ALA A 236 -15.07 -9.98 13.65
N ASN A 237 -14.05 -9.24 13.17
CA ASN A 237 -12.68 -9.75 13.13
C ASN A 237 -12.10 -9.99 14.53
N TRP A 238 -12.35 -9.08 15.47
CA TRP A 238 -11.90 -9.24 16.85
C TRP A 238 -12.54 -10.44 17.53
N VAL A 239 -13.87 -10.61 17.37
CA VAL A 239 -14.60 -11.76 17.89
C VAL A 239 -14.09 -13.07 17.24
N ARG A 240 -13.87 -13.06 15.92
CA ARG A 240 -13.31 -14.21 15.20
C ARG A 240 -11.92 -14.59 15.74
N ALA A 241 -11.02 -13.63 15.91
CA ALA A 241 -9.67 -13.89 16.42
C ALA A 241 -9.72 -14.51 17.83
N TYR A 242 -10.55 -13.96 18.71
CA TYR A 242 -10.78 -14.52 20.03
C TYR A 242 -11.33 -15.97 19.97
N LEU A 243 -12.37 -16.22 19.14
CA LEU A 243 -12.99 -17.55 19.02
C LEU A 243 -12.01 -18.60 18.50
N ILE A 244 -11.14 -18.23 17.55
CA ILE A 244 -10.11 -19.15 17.01
C ILE A 244 -9.16 -19.60 18.12
N VAL A 245 -8.67 -18.65 18.92
CA VAL A 245 -7.73 -18.98 20.02
C VAL A 245 -8.44 -19.76 21.12
N LEU A 246 -9.68 -19.39 21.45
CA LEU A 246 -10.49 -20.09 22.44
C LEU A 246 -10.76 -21.55 22.02
N LEU A 247 -11.19 -21.77 20.77
CA LEU A 247 -11.43 -23.11 20.23
C LEU A 247 -10.13 -23.93 20.18
N GLY A 248 -9.02 -23.30 19.80
CA GLY A 248 -7.70 -23.94 19.87
C GLY A 248 -7.34 -24.37 21.28
N HIS A 249 -7.56 -23.49 22.27
CA HIS A 249 -7.33 -23.82 23.69
C HIS A 249 -8.17 -24.98 24.18
N LEU A 250 -9.48 -24.96 23.89
CA LEU A 250 -10.44 -26.00 24.34
C LEU A 250 -10.26 -27.35 23.62
N SER A 251 -9.77 -27.35 22.38
CA SER A 251 -9.55 -28.56 21.57
C SER A 251 -8.14 -29.15 21.67
N GLY A 252 -7.26 -28.58 22.50
CA GLY A 252 -5.87 -29.01 22.54
C GLY A 252 -5.11 -28.80 21.22
N ASN A 253 -5.42 -27.70 20.49
CA ASN A 253 -4.87 -27.30 19.19
C ASN A 253 -5.23 -28.20 17.99
N THR A 254 -6.19 -29.15 18.12
CA THR A 254 -6.56 -30.07 17.04
C THR A 254 -7.45 -29.39 15.97
N ILE A 255 -8.27 -28.42 16.33
CA ILE A 255 -9.27 -27.78 15.44
C ILE A 255 -8.72 -26.46 14.85
N ALA A 256 -7.71 -25.85 15.45
CA ALA A 256 -7.27 -24.49 15.12
C ALA A 256 -6.19 -24.40 14.02
N THR A 257 -5.64 -25.51 13.57
CA THR A 257 -4.49 -25.56 12.66
C THR A 257 -4.88 -26.19 11.32
N GLY A 258 -4.95 -25.40 10.24
CA GLY A 258 -5.10 -25.96 8.90
C GLY A 258 -5.82 -25.06 7.88
N VAL A 259 -6.07 -25.63 6.70
CA VAL A 259 -6.78 -25.03 5.54
C VAL A 259 -8.18 -24.55 5.91
N ASP A 260 -8.80 -25.17 6.90
CA ASP A 260 -10.12 -24.83 7.44
C ASP A 260 -10.21 -23.39 7.94
N HIS A 261 -9.11 -22.82 8.41
CA HIS A 261 -9.04 -21.43 8.89
C HIS A 261 -9.40 -20.38 7.80
N LEU A 262 -9.00 -20.61 6.56
CA LEU A 262 -9.32 -19.72 5.43
C LEU A 262 -10.79 -19.87 5.03
N VAL A 263 -11.28 -21.10 4.89
CA VAL A 263 -12.67 -21.40 4.49
C VAL A 263 -13.67 -20.86 5.52
N TYR A 264 -13.44 -21.13 6.80
CA TYR A 264 -14.29 -20.59 7.88
C TYR A 264 -14.27 -19.07 7.94
N GLY A 265 -13.13 -18.44 7.61
CA GLY A 265 -13.03 -16.98 7.53
C GLY A 265 -13.94 -16.40 6.45
N TRP A 266 -13.93 -16.93 5.25
CA TRP A 266 -14.77 -16.49 4.14
C TRP A 266 -16.26 -16.65 4.43
N LEU A 267 -16.65 -17.84 4.93
CA LEU A 267 -18.04 -18.12 5.29
C LEU A 267 -18.53 -17.20 6.42
N PHE A 268 -17.74 -17.06 7.49
CA PHE A 268 -18.07 -16.20 8.62
C PHE A 268 -18.31 -14.75 8.18
N PHE A 269 -17.39 -14.15 7.44
CA PHE A 269 -17.55 -12.78 6.96
C PHE A 269 -18.64 -12.66 5.90
N GLY A 270 -18.86 -13.68 5.06
CA GLY A 270 -19.97 -13.72 4.12
C GLY A 270 -21.32 -13.62 4.85
N ILE A 271 -21.49 -14.37 5.94
CA ILE A 271 -22.70 -14.31 6.79
C ILE A 271 -22.84 -12.95 7.47
N VAL A 272 -21.78 -12.44 8.11
CA VAL A 272 -21.80 -11.15 8.81
C VAL A 272 -22.16 -9.99 7.86
N ILE A 273 -21.50 -9.92 6.71
CA ILE A 273 -21.77 -8.90 5.70
C ILE A 273 -23.17 -9.09 5.10
N GLY A 274 -23.59 -10.34 4.82
CA GLY A 274 -24.93 -10.64 4.34
C GLY A 274 -26.02 -10.19 5.30
N VAL A 275 -25.87 -10.47 6.60
CA VAL A 275 -26.80 -10.01 7.64
C VAL A 275 -26.83 -8.46 7.72
N MET A 276 -25.67 -7.83 7.67
CA MET A 276 -25.57 -6.36 7.64
C MET A 276 -26.37 -5.77 6.47
N PHE A 277 -26.25 -6.32 5.25
CA PHE A 277 -27.01 -5.87 4.11
C PHE A 277 -28.50 -6.19 4.20
N LEU A 278 -28.87 -7.34 4.72
CA LEU A 278 -30.28 -7.71 4.94
C LEU A 278 -30.96 -6.74 5.92
N ILE A 279 -30.28 -6.36 7.00
CA ILE A 279 -30.76 -5.36 7.94
C ILE A 279 -30.86 -4.00 7.27
N GLY A 280 -29.82 -3.60 6.52
CA GLY A 280 -29.79 -2.33 5.77
C GLY A 280 -30.90 -2.23 4.71
N ALA A 281 -31.24 -3.35 4.07
CA ALA A 281 -32.29 -3.41 3.07
C ALA A 281 -33.69 -3.08 3.63
N ARG A 282 -33.91 -3.22 4.93
CA ARG A 282 -35.19 -2.85 5.56
C ARG A 282 -35.42 -1.33 5.62
N TRP A 283 -34.36 -0.53 5.48
CA TRP A 283 -34.41 0.93 5.53
C TRP A 283 -34.24 1.60 4.16
N VAL A 284 -34.35 0.84 3.09
CA VAL A 284 -34.25 1.34 1.72
C VAL A 284 -35.34 2.41 1.50
N ASP A 285 -34.94 3.55 0.97
CA ASP A 285 -35.87 4.60 0.63
C ASP A 285 -36.58 4.23 -0.70
N PRO A 286 -37.91 4.53 -0.83
CA PRO A 286 -38.59 4.35 -2.10
C PRO A 286 -37.84 5.07 -3.21
N SER A 287 -37.64 4.38 -4.34
CA SER A 287 -37.03 5.02 -5.52
C SER A 287 -37.79 6.31 -5.81
N PRO A 288 -37.11 7.46 -6.02
CA PRO A 288 -37.81 8.65 -6.46
C PRO A 288 -38.50 8.25 -7.74
N GLN A 289 -39.82 8.34 -7.74
CA GLN A 289 -40.57 8.33 -9.02
C GLN A 289 -39.93 9.46 -9.82
N ILE A 290 -39.25 9.10 -10.93
CA ILE A 290 -38.80 10.09 -11.89
C ILE A 290 -40.12 10.70 -12.39
N SER A 291 -40.59 11.69 -11.64
CA SER A 291 -41.59 12.59 -12.20
C SER A 291 -40.91 13.09 -13.44
N HIS A 292 -41.44 12.67 -14.59
CA HIS A 292 -41.18 13.31 -15.85
C HIS A 292 -41.69 14.76 -15.72
N VAL A 293 -40.89 15.56 -14.98
CA VAL A 293 -40.99 17.01 -15.14
C VAL A 293 -40.58 17.19 -16.57
N ALA A 294 -41.61 17.21 -17.41
CA ALA A 294 -41.49 17.65 -18.76
C ALA A 294 -40.64 18.92 -18.70
N VAL A 295 -39.42 18.85 -19.20
CA VAL A 295 -38.59 20.03 -19.39
C VAL A 295 -39.35 20.87 -20.44
N ALA A 296 -40.40 21.56 -19.97
CA ALA A 296 -41.05 22.65 -20.69
C ALA A 296 -39.97 23.74 -20.78
N GLY A 297 -39.22 23.74 -21.85
CA GLY A 297 -38.21 24.75 -22.09
C GLY A 297 -37.10 24.34 -23.05
N SER A 298 -37.36 23.49 -24.02
CA SER A 298 -36.47 23.37 -25.19
C SER A 298 -36.65 24.56 -26.14
N ARG A 299 -36.62 25.79 -25.56
CA ARG A 299 -36.44 26.97 -26.40
C ARG A 299 -34.99 27.02 -26.82
N GLY A 300 -34.72 26.76 -28.10
CA GLY A 300 -33.50 27.12 -28.76
C GLY A 300 -32.24 26.48 -28.15
N ILE A 301 -32.02 25.15 -28.35
CA ILE A 301 -30.66 24.66 -28.41
C ILE A 301 -30.12 25.24 -29.72
N GLU A 302 -29.72 26.53 -29.66
CA GLU A 302 -28.82 27.06 -30.67
C GLU A 302 -27.70 26.04 -30.82
N ASN A 303 -27.39 25.67 -32.05
CA ASN A 303 -26.26 24.87 -32.45
C ASN A 303 -24.96 25.58 -32.04
N VAL A 304 -24.71 25.69 -30.74
CA VAL A 304 -23.41 26.09 -30.21
C VAL A 304 -22.51 24.91 -30.53
N ALA A 305 -21.94 24.97 -31.75
CA ALA A 305 -20.93 24.03 -32.19
C ALA A 305 -19.78 24.11 -31.18
N TYR A 306 -19.76 23.13 -30.24
CA TYR A 306 -18.69 23.00 -29.28
C TYR A 306 -17.41 22.71 -30.06
N ARG A 307 -16.63 23.75 -30.28
CA ARG A 307 -15.24 23.64 -30.75
C ARG A 307 -14.33 23.68 -29.51
N THR A 308 -13.90 22.50 -29.02
CA THR A 308 -12.70 22.50 -28.19
C THR A 308 -11.57 22.98 -29.09
N PRO A 309 -10.97 24.14 -28.84
CA PRO A 309 -9.84 24.57 -29.63
C PRO A 309 -8.75 23.51 -29.53
N TRP A 310 -8.17 23.09 -30.64
CA TRP A 310 -7.15 22.04 -30.70
C TRP A 310 -5.95 22.33 -29.75
N PHE A 311 -5.61 23.57 -29.52
CA PHE A 311 -4.55 23.97 -28.59
C PHE A 311 -4.86 23.60 -27.14
N VAL A 312 -6.13 23.50 -26.75
CA VAL A 312 -6.55 23.03 -25.42
C VAL A 312 -6.22 21.56 -25.23
N LEU A 313 -6.50 20.75 -26.26
CA LEU A 313 -6.12 19.34 -26.23
C LEU A 313 -4.60 19.17 -26.16
N LEU A 314 -3.85 19.95 -26.96
CA LEU A 314 -2.40 19.95 -26.88
C LEU A 314 -1.88 20.33 -25.49
N LEU A 315 -2.46 21.34 -24.86
CA LEU A 315 -2.10 21.74 -23.49
C LEU A 315 -2.34 20.60 -22.50
N ILE A 316 -3.50 19.94 -22.57
CA ILE A 316 -3.82 18.82 -21.68
C ILE A 316 -2.85 17.65 -21.92
N PHE A 317 -2.54 17.31 -23.18
CA PHE A 317 -1.56 16.28 -23.49
C PHE A 317 -0.15 16.65 -22.99
N SER A 318 0.27 17.91 -23.16
CA SER A 318 1.55 18.38 -22.64
C SER A 318 1.63 18.24 -21.11
N VAL A 319 0.56 18.59 -20.39
CA VAL A 319 0.48 18.42 -18.93
C VAL A 319 0.58 16.95 -18.53
N VAL A 320 -0.10 16.06 -19.25
CA VAL A 320 -0.08 14.61 -18.98
C VAL A 320 1.30 14.00 -19.27
N LEU A 321 2.00 14.46 -20.29
CA LEU A 321 3.30 13.91 -20.70
C LEU A 321 4.50 14.59 -20.01
N ALA A 322 4.34 15.78 -19.43
CA ALA A 322 5.41 16.53 -18.78
C ALA A 322 6.21 15.73 -17.73
N PRO A 323 5.59 14.93 -16.83
CA PRO A 323 6.33 14.10 -15.88
C PRO A 323 7.28 13.12 -16.53
N HIS A 324 6.87 12.48 -17.63
CA HIS A 324 7.70 11.51 -18.35
C HIS A 324 8.88 12.20 -19.07
N GLY A 325 8.65 13.41 -19.61
CA GLY A 325 9.73 14.24 -20.16
C GLY A 325 10.73 14.64 -19.08
N ALA A 326 10.25 15.03 -17.89
CA ALA A 326 11.11 15.37 -16.76
C ALA A 326 11.95 14.16 -16.31
N LEU A 327 11.36 12.98 -16.16
CA LEU A 327 12.09 11.77 -15.82
C LEU A 327 13.13 11.41 -16.89
N ALA A 328 12.78 11.49 -18.18
CA ALA A 328 13.71 11.21 -19.26
C ALA A 328 14.94 12.12 -19.21
N VAL A 329 14.75 13.40 -18.89
CA VAL A 329 15.86 14.36 -18.73
C VAL A 329 16.72 14.03 -17.50
N MET A 330 16.09 13.68 -16.37
CA MET A 330 16.80 13.32 -15.14
C MET A 330 17.63 12.04 -15.32
N ASP A 331 17.14 11.09 -16.10
CA ASP A 331 17.79 9.79 -16.32
C ASP A 331 18.90 9.83 -17.40
N LEU A 332 19.05 10.94 -18.16
CA LEU A 332 20.09 11.07 -19.18
C LEU A 332 21.54 10.99 -18.64
N GLY A 333 21.75 11.26 -17.36
CA GLY A 333 23.06 11.24 -16.71
C GLY A 333 23.32 10.02 -15.83
N THR A 334 22.37 9.06 -15.75
CA THR A 334 22.50 7.93 -14.81
C THR A 334 23.45 6.86 -15.35
N GLN A 335 24.33 6.35 -14.46
CA GLN A 335 25.28 5.29 -14.82
C GLN A 335 24.56 3.94 -15.00
N THR A 336 24.78 3.28 -16.13
CA THR A 336 24.21 1.96 -16.45
C THR A 336 25.10 0.79 -16.03
N ARG A 337 26.24 1.03 -15.35
CA ARG A 337 27.19 -0.01 -14.98
C ARG A 337 26.63 -0.97 -13.93
N PRO A 338 26.91 -2.28 -14.04
CA PRO A 338 26.58 -3.24 -12.99
C PRO A 338 27.19 -2.80 -11.66
N VAL A 339 26.46 -3.00 -10.57
CA VAL A 339 26.97 -2.72 -9.21
C VAL A 339 27.86 -3.89 -8.80
N GLN A 340 29.02 -3.57 -8.26
CA GLN A 340 29.87 -4.48 -7.47
C GLN A 340 30.17 -3.81 -6.16
N LEU A 341 29.68 -4.38 -5.07
CA LEU A 341 29.93 -3.86 -3.72
C LEU A 341 31.41 -3.99 -3.39
N VAL A 342 32.00 -2.87 -3.02
CA VAL A 342 33.37 -2.84 -2.48
C VAL A 342 33.31 -3.23 -1.01
N GLU A 343 34.12 -4.21 -0.62
CA GLU A 343 34.24 -4.59 0.77
C GLU A 343 34.91 -3.47 1.58
N PRO A 344 34.35 -3.09 2.74
CA PRO A 344 34.98 -2.10 3.61
C PRO A 344 36.31 -2.66 4.16
N VAL A 345 37.34 -1.82 4.20
CA VAL A 345 38.61 -2.19 4.80
C VAL A 345 38.43 -2.30 6.31
N ILE A 346 38.58 -3.52 6.84
CA ILE A 346 38.40 -3.77 8.26
C ILE A 346 39.69 -3.41 9.03
N ALA A 347 39.57 -2.42 9.89
CA ALA A 347 40.70 -1.96 10.75
C ALA A 347 40.56 -2.49 12.17
N ALA A 348 41.70 -2.61 12.86
CA ALA A 348 41.73 -2.97 14.29
C ALA A 348 40.79 -2.05 15.12
N PRO A 349 40.15 -2.58 16.17
CA PRO A 349 40.34 -3.89 16.79
C PRO A 349 39.54 -5.02 16.12
N TRP A 350 38.82 -4.77 15.03
CA TRP A 350 38.00 -5.74 14.33
C TRP A 350 38.80 -6.62 13.38
N ARG A 351 38.38 -7.86 13.22
CA ARG A 351 38.96 -8.82 12.25
C ARG A 351 37.82 -9.54 11.51
N ALA A 352 37.98 -9.71 10.21
CA ALA A 352 37.06 -10.51 9.42
C ALA A 352 37.15 -11.99 9.77
N THR A 353 36.02 -12.69 9.79
CA THR A 353 35.90 -14.13 10.00
C THR A 353 35.27 -14.82 8.83
N ALA A 354 35.57 -16.10 8.63
CA ALA A 354 35.07 -16.89 7.51
C ALA A 354 33.54 -17.08 7.55
N LYS A 355 32.89 -16.90 8.68
CA LYS A 355 31.43 -17.06 8.83
C LYS A 355 30.87 -15.97 9.71
N PRO A 356 29.69 -15.42 9.34
CA PRO A 356 28.94 -14.52 10.22
C PRO A 356 28.44 -15.25 11.47
N PRO A 357 28.05 -14.50 12.53
CA PRO A 357 27.63 -15.09 13.83
C PRO A 357 26.34 -15.91 13.78
N SER A 358 25.62 -15.83 12.68
CA SER A 358 24.39 -16.57 12.44
C SER A 358 24.18 -16.78 10.94
N ASN A 359 23.44 -17.83 10.55
CA ASN A 359 22.98 -18.04 9.18
C ASN A 359 21.71 -17.22 8.87
N TRP A 360 21.34 -16.27 9.72
CA TRP A 360 20.22 -15.38 9.47
C TRP A 360 20.60 -14.33 8.43
N LEU A 361 19.69 -14.11 7.47
CA LEU A 361 19.77 -13.04 6.48
C LEU A 361 18.46 -12.26 6.49
N PRO A 362 18.49 -10.94 6.37
CA PRO A 362 17.28 -10.16 6.22
C PRO A 362 16.58 -10.48 4.90
N ALA A 363 15.26 -10.45 4.91
CA ALA A 363 14.45 -10.67 3.71
C ALA A 363 14.34 -9.36 2.90
N PHE A 364 15.44 -8.99 2.22
CA PHE A 364 15.51 -7.84 1.33
C PHE A 364 15.47 -8.30 -0.11
N GLU A 365 14.55 -7.73 -0.90
CA GLU A 365 14.26 -8.20 -2.24
C GLU A 365 14.91 -7.31 -3.31
N TYR A 366 15.34 -7.93 -4.40
CA TYR A 366 15.83 -7.28 -5.61
C TYR A 366 17.00 -6.30 -5.41
N ALA A 367 17.85 -6.49 -4.40
CA ALA A 367 19.09 -5.72 -4.28
C ALA A 367 19.92 -5.84 -5.56
N SER A 368 20.64 -4.77 -5.93
CA SER A 368 21.55 -4.78 -7.08
C SER A 368 22.78 -5.63 -6.79
N ASP A 369 23.24 -5.62 -5.54
CA ASP A 369 24.30 -6.47 -5.00
C ASP A 369 24.19 -6.57 -3.50
N THR A 370 24.77 -7.60 -2.87
CA THR A 370 24.73 -7.86 -1.44
C THR A 370 26.10 -8.28 -0.93
N LEU A 371 26.41 -7.87 0.29
CA LEU A 371 27.65 -8.21 1.01
C LEU A 371 27.33 -8.71 2.40
N ASP A 372 27.90 -9.87 2.78
CA ASP A 372 27.78 -10.46 4.10
C ASP A 372 29.17 -10.68 4.69
N VAL A 373 29.47 -10.02 5.81
CA VAL A 373 30.77 -10.13 6.48
C VAL A 373 30.59 -10.53 7.93
N GLY A 374 31.27 -11.59 8.32
CA GLY A 374 31.44 -11.93 9.72
C GLY A 374 32.66 -11.20 10.33
N LEU A 375 32.50 -10.67 11.52
CA LEU A 375 33.54 -9.91 12.24
C LEU A 375 33.67 -10.39 13.69
N VAL A 376 34.84 -10.21 14.26
CA VAL A 376 35.07 -10.35 15.71
C VAL A 376 35.85 -9.14 16.22
N ASP A 377 35.53 -8.71 17.42
CA ASP A 377 36.28 -7.67 18.12
C ASP A 377 37.55 -8.20 18.80
N GLY A 378 38.28 -7.33 19.47
CA GLY A 378 39.48 -7.71 20.22
C GLY A 378 39.23 -8.68 21.38
N GLN A 379 38.00 -8.89 21.80
CA GLN A 379 37.54 -9.82 22.81
C GLN A 379 36.94 -11.11 22.23
N SER A 380 37.10 -11.32 20.91
CA SER A 380 36.51 -12.44 20.15
C SER A 380 34.99 -12.48 20.17
N GLN A 381 34.33 -11.33 20.40
CA GLN A 381 32.88 -11.24 20.35
C GLN A 381 32.41 -11.06 18.91
N PRO A 382 31.42 -11.85 18.45
CA PRO A 382 31.04 -11.87 17.06
C PRO A 382 30.09 -10.71 16.68
N LEU A 383 30.23 -10.22 15.44
CA LEU A 383 29.37 -9.25 14.79
C LEU A 383 29.15 -9.66 13.34
N GLY A 384 27.94 -9.47 12.81
CA GLY A 384 27.62 -9.61 11.39
C GLY A 384 27.33 -8.25 10.78
N LEU A 385 27.85 -8.02 9.58
CA LEU A 385 27.52 -6.90 8.72
C LEU A 385 26.85 -7.45 7.47
N HIS A 386 25.64 -7.00 7.19
CA HIS A 386 24.95 -7.23 5.92
C HIS A 386 24.70 -5.90 5.23
N VAL A 387 25.03 -5.80 3.95
CA VAL A 387 24.77 -4.63 3.12
C VAL A 387 24.02 -5.07 1.86
N SER A 388 22.85 -4.47 1.62
CA SER A 388 22.11 -4.63 0.36
C SER A 388 22.09 -3.30 -0.38
N TYR A 389 22.71 -3.25 -1.55
CA TYR A 389 22.86 -2.04 -2.36
C TYR A 389 21.81 -1.98 -3.46
N TYR A 390 21.28 -0.78 -3.71
CA TYR A 390 20.24 -0.51 -4.70
C TYR A 390 20.68 0.61 -5.62
N ARG A 391 20.61 0.37 -6.93
CA ARG A 391 20.83 1.34 -8.01
C ARG A 391 19.73 1.18 -9.04
N HIS A 392 19.29 2.24 -9.70
CA HIS A 392 18.16 2.27 -10.63
C HIS A 392 16.89 1.71 -9.97
N GLN A 393 16.51 2.37 -8.88
CA GLN A 393 15.31 1.99 -8.14
C GLN A 393 14.06 2.17 -9.03
N ASN A 394 13.17 1.21 -8.94
CA ASN A 394 11.94 1.17 -9.72
C ASN A 394 10.82 0.50 -8.90
N TYR A 395 9.69 0.20 -9.52
CA TYR A 395 8.54 -0.39 -8.83
C TYR A 395 8.83 -1.74 -8.14
N GLN A 396 9.80 -2.51 -8.61
CA GLN A 396 10.20 -3.80 -8.01
C GLN A 396 11.43 -3.65 -7.12
N ARG A 397 12.43 -2.90 -7.58
CA ARG A 397 13.70 -2.69 -6.88
C ARG A 397 13.64 -1.40 -6.07
N LYS A 398 13.49 -1.49 -4.78
CA LYS A 398 13.37 -0.35 -3.87
C LYS A 398 14.22 -0.54 -2.63
N LEU A 399 15.00 0.48 -2.28
CA LEU A 399 15.72 0.51 -1.01
C LEU A 399 14.72 0.49 0.16
N VAL A 400 13.74 1.38 0.14
CA VAL A 400 12.71 1.49 1.16
C VAL A 400 11.40 0.90 0.64
N SER A 401 11.05 -0.29 1.12
CA SER A 401 9.86 -1.05 0.76
C SER A 401 9.25 -1.72 1.98
N SER A 402 7.94 -1.93 1.99
CA SER A 402 7.25 -2.75 2.99
C SER A 402 7.62 -4.24 2.89
N GLU A 403 8.15 -4.67 1.75
CA GLU A 403 8.61 -6.04 1.51
C GLU A 403 10.03 -6.28 2.06
N ASN A 404 10.83 -5.21 2.22
CA ASN A 404 12.17 -5.29 2.80
C ASN A 404 12.10 -5.33 4.33
N VAL A 405 11.96 -6.52 4.86
CA VAL A 405 11.81 -6.78 6.30
C VAL A 405 12.96 -7.61 6.86
N LEU A 406 13.23 -7.49 8.15
CA LEU A 406 14.25 -8.32 8.80
C LEU A 406 13.83 -9.79 8.83
N VAL A 407 12.53 -10.07 9.09
CA VAL A 407 11.96 -11.42 9.14
C VAL A 407 10.57 -11.36 8.57
N LYS A 408 10.23 -12.26 7.65
CA LYS A 408 8.86 -12.40 7.11
C LYS A 408 7.91 -12.91 8.19
N SER A 409 6.65 -12.51 8.14
CA SER A 409 5.64 -12.83 9.17
C SER A 409 5.40 -14.34 9.37
N TYR A 410 5.75 -15.16 8.37
CA TYR A 410 5.60 -16.63 8.39
C TYR A 410 6.94 -17.34 8.21
N ASP A 411 8.04 -16.70 8.62
CA ASP A 411 9.36 -17.33 8.59
C ASP A 411 9.37 -18.54 9.54
N PRO A 412 9.75 -19.76 9.05
CA PRO A 412 9.70 -20.98 9.87
C PRO A 412 10.82 -21.06 10.89
N THR A 413 11.82 -20.21 10.76
CA THR A 413 13.08 -20.31 11.55
C THR A 413 13.22 -19.17 12.53
N TRP A 414 12.90 -17.95 12.10
CA TRP A 414 13.14 -16.74 12.87
C TRP A 414 11.85 -15.98 13.18
N ALA A 415 11.77 -15.44 14.38
CA ALA A 415 10.72 -14.53 14.79
C ALA A 415 11.28 -13.23 15.35
N ARG A 416 10.60 -12.15 15.10
CA ARG A 416 10.90 -10.85 15.67
C ARG A 416 10.19 -10.71 17.01
N LEU A 417 10.96 -10.61 18.11
CA LEU A 417 10.43 -10.47 19.47
C LEU A 417 10.04 -9.02 19.77
N SER A 418 10.96 -8.09 19.50
CA SER A 418 10.73 -6.66 19.79
C SER A 418 11.26 -5.77 18.69
N THR A 419 10.74 -4.56 18.65
CA THR A 419 11.24 -3.47 17.80
C THR A 419 11.37 -2.21 18.62
N GLY A 420 12.38 -1.43 18.32
CA GLY A 420 12.66 -0.18 19.00
C GLY A 420 13.55 0.73 18.15
N SER A 421 14.13 1.71 18.79
CA SER A 421 15.16 2.56 18.22
C SER A 421 16.27 2.76 19.24
N PHE A 422 17.49 2.96 18.74
CA PHE A 422 18.64 3.28 19.57
C PHE A 422 19.32 4.53 19.02
N ASP A 423 19.73 5.43 19.93
CA ASP A 423 20.46 6.64 19.56
C ASP A 423 21.96 6.33 19.45
N ALA A 424 22.35 5.93 18.26
CA ALA A 424 23.73 5.59 17.90
C ALA A 424 24.49 6.81 17.36
N ARG A 425 25.78 6.60 17.06
CA ARG A 425 26.64 7.57 16.36
C ARG A 425 27.38 6.87 15.23
N ILE A 426 27.56 7.56 14.13
CA ILE A 426 28.42 7.13 13.02
C ILE A 426 29.17 8.35 12.50
N GLN A 427 30.49 8.24 12.27
CA GLN A 427 31.34 9.36 11.88
C GLN A 427 31.23 10.58 12.85
N GLY A 428 31.01 10.33 14.13
CA GLY A 428 30.78 11.37 15.14
C GLY A 428 29.42 12.04 15.11
N LEU A 429 28.57 11.75 14.09
CA LEU A 429 27.23 12.31 13.93
C LEU A 429 26.17 11.43 14.60
N PRO A 430 25.14 12.02 15.22
CA PRO A 430 24.05 11.25 15.80
C PRO A 430 23.22 10.55 14.72
N LEU A 431 22.93 9.27 14.93
CA LEU A 431 22.10 8.45 14.06
C LEU A 431 21.13 7.62 14.91
N ARG A 432 19.84 7.90 14.80
CA ARG A 432 18.83 7.08 15.46
C ARG A 432 18.53 5.84 14.61
N VAL A 433 19.12 4.68 14.97
CA VAL A 433 18.95 3.42 14.25
C VAL A 433 17.67 2.70 14.64
N SER A 434 17.09 1.94 13.70
CA SER A 434 16.02 1.00 14.01
C SER A 434 16.63 -0.25 14.67
N SER A 435 16.13 -0.64 15.84
CA SER A 435 16.60 -1.79 16.61
C SER A 435 15.52 -2.88 16.64
N ALA A 436 15.95 -4.14 16.60
CA ALA A 436 15.07 -5.29 16.77
C ALA A 436 15.81 -6.43 17.49
N VAL A 437 15.06 -7.21 18.29
CA VAL A 437 15.51 -8.48 18.82
C VAL A 437 14.85 -9.61 18.05
N LEU A 438 15.67 -10.48 17.48
CA LEU A 438 15.22 -11.68 16.77
C LEU A 438 15.50 -12.92 17.62
N ARG A 439 14.65 -13.94 17.50
CA ARG A 439 14.82 -15.25 18.14
C ARG A 439 14.63 -16.36 17.13
N ARG A 440 15.54 -17.33 17.17
CA ARG A 440 15.41 -18.58 16.43
C ARG A 440 14.52 -19.55 17.19
N HIS A 441 13.50 -20.07 16.52
CA HIS A 441 12.55 -21.01 17.13
C HIS A 441 12.43 -22.33 16.37
N ALA A 442 13.44 -22.72 15.59
CA ALA A 442 13.46 -24.01 14.92
C ALA A 442 13.63 -25.15 15.96
N PRO A 443 12.60 -25.96 16.26
CA PRO A 443 12.72 -27.07 17.20
C PRO A 443 13.70 -28.12 16.67
N GLY A 444 14.55 -28.67 17.55
CA GLY A 444 15.46 -29.77 17.21
C GLY A 444 16.82 -29.40 16.62
N MET A 445 17.12 -28.10 16.47
CA MET A 445 18.47 -27.64 16.04
C MET A 445 19.32 -27.19 17.24
N ALA A 446 20.64 -27.38 17.13
CA ALA A 446 21.62 -27.05 18.19
C ALA A 446 21.55 -25.57 18.65
N ASP A 447 21.11 -24.66 17.75
CA ASP A 447 21.01 -23.22 18.02
C ASP A 447 19.56 -22.78 18.33
N ALA A 448 18.66 -23.69 18.71
CA ALA A 448 17.32 -23.35 19.12
C ALA A 448 17.36 -22.38 20.31
N GLY A 449 16.68 -21.23 20.18
CA GLY A 449 16.69 -20.19 21.20
C GLY A 449 17.76 -19.10 21.01
N GLN A 450 18.64 -19.19 20.00
CA GLN A 450 19.58 -18.11 19.66
C GLN A 450 18.83 -16.78 19.50
N ARG A 451 19.34 -15.73 20.12
CA ARG A 451 18.81 -14.37 20.02
C ARG A 451 19.84 -13.48 19.33
N LEU A 452 19.36 -12.55 18.50
CA LEU A 452 20.18 -11.55 17.82
C LEU A 452 19.66 -10.16 18.17
N LEU A 453 20.55 -9.24 18.55
CA LEU A 453 20.27 -7.81 18.51
C LEU A 453 20.68 -7.29 17.13
N VAL A 454 19.76 -6.63 16.46
CA VAL A 454 19.92 -6.17 15.09
C VAL A 454 19.67 -4.67 15.02
N TRP A 455 20.61 -3.93 14.43
CA TRP A 455 20.43 -2.53 14.09
C TRP A 455 20.37 -2.38 12.57
N ARG A 456 19.40 -1.56 12.09
CA ARG A 456 19.13 -1.31 10.69
C ARG A 456 19.10 0.19 10.41
N PHE A 457 19.78 0.61 9.35
CA PHE A 457 19.79 1.98 8.85
C PHE A 457 20.12 2.00 7.36
N TYR A 458 20.03 3.17 6.75
CA TYR A 458 20.28 3.39 5.32
C TYR A 458 21.49 4.28 5.12
N TRP A 459 22.17 4.08 4.01
CA TRP A 459 23.06 5.05 3.41
C TRP A 459 22.42 5.48 2.07
N VAL A 460 22.25 6.80 1.82
CA VAL A 460 21.69 7.34 0.60
C VAL A 460 22.44 8.62 0.28
N ASN A 461 23.06 8.70 -0.91
CA ASN A 461 23.74 9.89 -1.39
C ASN A 461 24.69 10.53 -0.34
N ASP A 462 25.57 9.72 0.25
CA ASP A 462 26.55 10.09 1.27
C ASP A 462 25.99 10.43 2.66
N ALA A 463 24.72 10.25 2.91
CA ALA A 463 24.12 10.49 4.22
C ALA A 463 23.60 9.18 4.84
N PHE A 464 23.80 9.02 6.14
CA PHE A 464 23.19 7.93 6.91
C PHE A 464 21.87 8.38 7.51
N THR A 465 20.87 7.51 7.46
CA THR A 465 19.55 7.74 8.07
C THR A 465 18.86 6.42 8.38
N ALA A 466 18.02 6.38 9.42
CA ALA A 466 17.13 5.25 9.66
C ALA A 466 15.67 5.58 9.36
N SER A 467 15.40 6.79 8.93
CA SER A 467 14.06 7.23 8.54
C SER A 467 13.76 6.81 7.10
N ASP A 468 12.72 6.01 6.91
CA ASP A 468 12.21 5.62 5.59
C ASP A 468 11.88 6.86 4.74
N TYR A 469 11.29 7.89 5.35
CA TYR A 469 10.94 9.14 4.67
C TYR A 469 12.19 9.92 4.24
N ALA A 470 13.18 10.06 5.12
CA ALA A 470 14.42 10.75 4.79
C ALA A 470 15.19 10.02 3.68
N GLY A 471 15.28 8.69 3.74
CA GLY A 471 15.90 7.87 2.70
C GLY A 471 15.25 8.08 1.32
N LYS A 472 13.92 8.07 1.27
CA LYS A 472 13.16 8.32 0.04
C LYS A 472 13.37 9.74 -0.50
N ILE A 473 13.32 10.75 0.37
CA ILE A 473 13.54 12.16 -0.03
C ILE A 473 14.97 12.36 -0.56
N GLN A 474 15.97 11.80 0.12
CA GLN A 474 17.37 11.90 -0.32
C GLN A 474 17.60 11.19 -1.66
N GLY A 475 16.99 10.02 -1.87
CA GLY A 475 17.02 9.34 -3.17
C GLY A 475 16.39 10.17 -4.29
N ALA A 476 15.23 10.76 -4.03
CA ALA A 476 14.55 11.64 -4.98
C ALA A 476 15.39 12.90 -5.31
N LEU A 477 15.95 13.56 -4.30
CA LEU A 477 16.83 14.72 -4.48
C LEU A 477 18.08 14.35 -5.28
N GLY A 478 18.68 13.18 -5.01
CA GLY A 478 19.80 12.67 -5.78
C GLY A 478 19.46 12.48 -7.26
N ARG A 479 18.28 11.92 -7.55
CA ARG A 479 17.81 11.73 -8.93
C ARG A 479 17.54 13.07 -9.63
N ILE A 480 16.91 14.02 -8.96
CA ILE A 480 16.66 15.37 -9.48
C ILE A 480 17.98 16.11 -9.77
N SER A 481 18.98 15.94 -8.90
CA SER A 481 20.30 16.60 -9.03
C SER A 481 21.23 15.88 -10.02
N GLY A 482 20.79 14.80 -10.68
CA GLY A 482 21.61 13.99 -11.57
C GLY A 482 22.67 13.13 -10.85
N TRP A 483 22.55 12.96 -9.52
CA TRP A 483 23.47 12.16 -8.71
C TRP A 483 23.07 10.67 -8.67
N GLY A 484 21.90 10.34 -9.19
CA GLY A 484 21.34 9.00 -9.15
C GLY A 484 20.56 8.72 -7.87
N ASP A 485 20.03 7.51 -7.78
CA ASP A 485 19.21 7.02 -6.67
C ASP A 485 19.92 5.93 -5.84
N ASP A 486 21.26 5.96 -5.87
CA ASP A 486 22.08 4.98 -5.18
C ASP A 486 21.85 5.01 -3.66
N GLY A 487 21.64 3.82 -3.09
CA GLY A 487 21.47 3.67 -1.66
C GLY A 487 21.73 2.25 -1.19
N ALA A 488 22.02 2.11 0.09
CA ALA A 488 22.29 0.83 0.72
C ALA A 488 21.44 0.65 1.99
N HIS A 489 20.90 -0.55 2.17
CA HIS A 489 20.39 -1.05 3.42
C HIS A 489 21.55 -1.63 4.21
N ILE A 490 21.81 -1.13 5.39
CA ILE A 490 22.89 -1.59 6.25
C ILE A 490 22.28 -2.22 7.49
N VAL A 491 22.70 -3.43 7.77
CA VAL A 491 22.29 -4.19 8.95
C VAL A 491 23.53 -4.67 9.66
N ILE A 492 23.66 -4.28 10.92
CA ILE A 492 24.68 -4.83 11.82
C ILE A 492 23.99 -5.61 12.93
N TYR A 493 24.53 -6.76 13.31
CA TYR A 493 23.92 -7.60 14.33
C TYR A 493 24.94 -8.39 15.13
N THR A 494 24.57 -8.72 16.36
CA THR A 494 25.38 -9.54 17.26
C THR A 494 24.50 -10.53 18.00
N THR A 495 25.09 -11.62 18.47
CA THR A 495 24.39 -12.61 19.30
C THR A 495 24.14 -12.06 20.69
N LEU A 496 22.94 -12.33 21.23
CA LEU A 496 22.63 -12.17 22.65
C LEU A 496 22.82 -13.53 23.31
N SER A 497 23.94 -13.71 24.06
CA SER A 497 24.16 -14.96 24.79
C SER A 497 23.25 -15.03 26.02
N ASN A 498 22.90 -16.27 26.45
CA ASN A 498 21.97 -16.53 27.52
C ASN A 498 22.33 -15.82 28.82
N ALA A 499 21.36 -15.10 29.40
CA ALA A 499 21.28 -14.63 30.80
C ALA A 499 22.33 -13.63 31.32
N LYS A 500 23.48 -13.41 30.68
CA LYS A 500 24.53 -12.48 31.15
C LYS A 500 24.78 -11.29 30.22
N ASP A 501 24.51 -11.40 28.91
CA ASP A 501 24.64 -10.27 27.99
C ASP A 501 23.35 -9.45 28.04
N SER A 502 23.42 -8.28 28.63
CA SER A 502 22.36 -7.31 28.56
C SER A 502 22.26 -6.77 27.12
N GLU A 503 21.08 -6.35 26.69
CA GLU A 503 20.93 -5.60 25.41
C GLU A 503 21.84 -4.38 25.39
N THR A 504 22.23 -3.87 26.56
CA THR A 504 23.18 -2.77 26.75
C THR A 504 24.58 -3.13 26.25
N ASP A 505 25.13 -4.32 26.64
CA ASP A 505 26.47 -4.75 26.23
C ASP A 505 26.52 -5.04 24.73
N ALA A 506 25.47 -5.66 24.19
CA ALA A 506 25.32 -5.89 22.76
C ALA A 506 25.23 -4.56 21.98
N SER A 507 24.47 -3.58 22.48
CA SER A 507 24.38 -2.24 21.90
C SER A 507 25.72 -1.50 21.94
N ALA A 508 26.47 -1.60 23.04
CA ALA A 508 27.79 -1.01 23.15
C ALA A 508 28.77 -1.61 22.11
N ARG A 509 28.67 -2.91 21.85
CA ARG A 509 29.46 -3.59 20.81
C ARG A 509 29.11 -3.09 19.40
N LEU A 510 27.83 -2.99 19.07
CA LEU A 510 27.39 -2.44 17.77
C LEU A 510 27.81 -0.98 17.60
N GLN A 511 27.76 -0.17 18.69
CA GLN A 511 28.25 1.20 18.67
C GLN A 511 29.77 1.27 18.47
N SER A 512 30.56 0.45 19.15
CA SER A 512 32.03 0.38 18.98
C SER A 512 32.41 0.06 17.52
N TYR A 513 31.62 -0.77 16.83
CA TYR A 513 31.82 -1.03 15.41
C TYR A 513 31.59 0.24 14.59
N LEU A 514 30.49 0.95 14.80
CA LEU A 514 30.17 2.18 14.06
C LEU A 514 31.19 3.29 14.32
N ASP A 515 31.70 3.40 15.56
CA ASP A 515 32.69 4.41 15.92
C ASP A 515 34.03 4.16 15.21
N SER A 516 34.42 2.90 15.03
CA SER A 516 35.74 2.54 14.49
C SER A 516 35.71 2.25 12.98
N GLN A 517 34.58 1.77 12.42
CA GLN A 517 34.51 1.31 11.04
C GLN A 517 33.56 2.17 10.17
N GLY A 518 32.87 3.14 10.76
CA GLY A 518 31.89 3.99 10.05
C GLY A 518 32.47 4.72 8.84
N ASP A 519 33.72 5.22 8.96
CA ASP A 519 34.40 5.89 7.84
C ASP A 519 34.78 4.92 6.72
N ALA A 520 35.28 3.74 7.06
CA ALA A 520 35.62 2.71 6.09
C ALA A 520 34.38 2.19 5.34
N LEU A 521 33.26 2.02 6.06
CA LEU A 521 31.98 1.66 5.48
C LEU A 521 31.49 2.73 4.50
N ALA A 522 31.55 4.00 4.89
CA ALA A 522 31.16 5.12 4.02
C ALA A 522 32.04 5.21 2.77
N ALA A 523 33.37 5.02 2.94
CA ALA A 523 34.31 5.02 1.81
C ALA A 523 34.02 3.90 0.82
N ALA A 524 33.77 2.68 1.30
CA ALA A 524 33.42 1.53 0.45
C ALA A 524 32.12 1.78 -0.34
N LEU A 525 31.11 2.38 0.29
CA LEU A 525 29.85 2.71 -0.37
C LEU A 525 30.01 3.85 -1.42
N ARG A 526 30.85 4.86 -1.15
CA ARG A 526 31.20 5.90 -2.13
C ARG A 526 31.94 5.29 -3.32
N GLN A 527 32.90 4.43 -3.08
CA GLN A 527 33.65 3.73 -4.14
C GLN A 527 32.72 2.83 -4.97
N THR A 528 31.78 2.12 -4.34
CA THR A 528 30.74 1.35 -5.03
C THR A 528 29.88 2.23 -5.92
N ARG A 529 29.57 3.43 -5.50
CA ARG A 529 28.84 4.40 -6.32
C ARG A 529 29.65 4.85 -7.54
N GLY A 530 30.99 4.79 -7.50
CA GLY A 530 31.90 5.14 -8.60
C GLY A 530 32.06 6.64 -8.80
N ARG A 531 32.03 7.42 -7.71
CA ARG A 531 32.31 8.85 -7.64
C ARG A 531 33.33 9.07 -6.52
N ASP A 532 34.59 8.98 -6.88
CA ASP A 532 35.70 9.51 -6.07
C ASP A 532 35.92 10.98 -6.41
#